data_5ac0023e7699a0af7010b1046fcb2f34
#
_entry.id   5ac0023e7699a0af7010b1046fcb2f34
#
_cell.length_a   1.000
_cell.length_b   1.000
_cell.length_c   1.000
_cell.angle_alpha   90.00
_cell.angle_beta   90.00
_cell.angle_gamma   90.00
#
_symmetry.space_group_name_H-M   'P 1'
#
loop_
_entity.id
_entity.type
_entity.pdbx_description
1 polymer ?
#
loop_
_entity_poly.entity_id
_entity_poly.type
_entity_poly.pdbx_seq_one_letter_code
_entity_poly.pdbx_strand_id
1 'polypeptide(L)'
;QNLHVKNLALIDESEVDFAGGLNILSGETGAGKSIIIGSINLALGGKVQKEMLRNPEKPALVELIFSVTEKQKQVLKQLDVETEDDEVILSRRITGGRGVSKVNGESVPASKVKEIASVLIDIHGQHEHQSLLSKKKHLEILDSYAKEEIEQPKKELAEAYKDYKKLVSELNDADVDEEERLREVSFLEYEVGEIEEAGLTVGEDEELETQYKRFINGKKIVEALNQAYQYTGGMDQASELTGRALRELSGVSVYDEKIADMEETLTQIDNLLGDFNREIADYLDDTDFDEETFYHLEKRLDEINHLKSKYGSSIEEILSACEAKQERLLRLKDYDTYLADLKEKVKNAEKKLQKSCEKVSDIRKKYAEKLVIAVTEALKDLNFLDVVFEMRFDVLSNYTANGYDDAEFMISTNPGEPVRPLGKVASGGELSRIMLAIKTVLADQDEVETLIFDEIDSGISGRTAQMVSEKMNLLGRTHQIICITHLPQIAAMADAHYLIEKAVSNGATVSKIRRLDTAETVDELSRMLGGVEITDKVRESAREMKELAAKKKK
;
A
#
# COMPACT_ATOMS: atom_id res chain seq x y z
N GLN A 1 -19.07 -3.22 -14.43
CA GLN A 1 -18.27 -4.43 -14.12
C GLN A 1 -18.53 -5.52 -15.14
N ASN A 2 -17.50 -6.31 -15.43
CA ASN A 2 -17.61 -7.50 -16.28
C ASN A 2 -17.27 -8.74 -15.44
N LEU A 3 -18.01 -9.82 -15.66
CA LEU A 3 -17.75 -11.15 -15.10
C LEU A 3 -17.54 -12.14 -16.24
N HIS A 4 -16.36 -12.72 -16.32
CA HIS A 4 -16.07 -13.81 -17.25
C HIS A 4 -15.83 -15.10 -16.46
N VAL A 5 -16.56 -16.16 -16.81
CA VAL A 5 -16.50 -17.48 -16.16
C VAL A 5 -16.32 -18.55 -17.20
N LYS A 6 -15.37 -19.46 -16.97
CA LYS A 6 -15.10 -20.60 -17.87
C LYS A 6 -14.89 -21.89 -17.10
N ASN A 7 -15.51 -22.98 -17.57
CA ASN A 7 -15.37 -24.35 -17.05
C ASN A 7 -15.71 -24.47 -15.56
N LEU A 8 -16.79 -23.81 -15.10
CA LEU A 8 -17.18 -23.84 -13.69
C LEU A 8 -18.63 -24.33 -13.53
N ALA A 9 -18.83 -25.37 -12.75
CA ALA A 9 -20.12 -26.01 -12.45
C ALA A 9 -20.95 -26.28 -13.75
N LEU A 10 -22.09 -25.59 -13.93
CA LEU A 10 -22.91 -25.70 -15.13
C LEU A 10 -22.54 -24.71 -16.23
N ILE A 11 -21.57 -23.84 -16.00
CA ILE A 11 -21.12 -22.81 -16.95
C ILE A 11 -19.95 -23.39 -17.76
N ASP A 12 -20.12 -23.49 -19.08
CA ASP A 12 -19.02 -23.82 -19.99
C ASP A 12 -18.16 -22.58 -20.25
N GLU A 13 -18.77 -21.52 -20.74
CA GLU A 13 -18.21 -20.17 -20.84
C GLU A 13 -19.35 -19.15 -20.84
N SER A 14 -19.22 -18.09 -20.05
CA SER A 14 -20.18 -17.00 -19.98
C SER A 14 -19.48 -15.70 -19.64
N GLU A 15 -19.87 -14.66 -20.34
CA GLU A 15 -19.43 -13.29 -20.07
C GLU A 15 -20.65 -12.41 -19.85
N VAL A 16 -20.60 -11.57 -18.81
CA VAL A 16 -21.72 -10.73 -18.39
C VAL A 16 -21.23 -9.33 -18.06
N ASP A 17 -21.72 -8.35 -18.78
CA ASP A 17 -21.51 -6.93 -18.48
C ASP A 17 -22.67 -6.42 -17.63
N PHE A 18 -22.37 -6.04 -16.39
CA PHE A 18 -23.35 -5.44 -15.50
C PHE A 18 -23.45 -3.93 -15.73
N ALA A 19 -24.67 -3.44 -15.83
CA ALA A 19 -24.96 -2.02 -15.97
C ALA A 19 -24.77 -1.27 -14.64
N GLY A 20 -24.69 0.05 -14.68
CA GLY A 20 -24.85 0.85 -13.46
C GLY A 20 -26.26 0.69 -12.86
N GLY A 21 -26.42 0.99 -11.57
CA GLY A 21 -27.70 0.88 -10.87
C GLY A 21 -28.07 -0.55 -10.48
N LEU A 22 -29.36 -0.87 -10.50
CA LEU A 22 -29.90 -2.13 -10.01
C LEU A 22 -29.94 -3.21 -11.09
N ASN A 23 -29.03 -4.18 -11.01
CA ASN A 23 -28.96 -5.37 -11.85
C ASN A 23 -29.65 -6.54 -11.16
N ILE A 24 -30.63 -7.13 -11.81
CA ILE A 24 -31.39 -8.27 -11.28
C ILE A 24 -31.06 -9.52 -12.09
N LEU A 25 -30.76 -10.60 -11.38
CA LEU A 25 -30.62 -11.93 -11.93
C LEU A 25 -31.81 -12.79 -11.53
N SER A 26 -32.63 -13.20 -12.51
CA SER A 26 -33.73 -14.15 -12.32
C SER A 26 -33.44 -15.47 -13.02
N GLY A 27 -34.27 -16.46 -12.80
CA GLY A 27 -34.16 -17.78 -13.44
C GLY A 27 -34.72 -18.89 -12.55
N GLU A 28 -34.79 -20.12 -13.06
CA GLU A 28 -35.30 -21.26 -12.28
C GLU A 28 -34.38 -21.65 -11.13
N THR A 29 -34.95 -22.21 -10.05
CA THR A 29 -34.19 -22.80 -8.95
C THR A 29 -33.24 -23.88 -9.45
N GLY A 30 -31.98 -23.82 -9.07
CA GLY A 30 -30.95 -24.76 -9.57
C GLY A 30 -30.39 -24.44 -10.95
N ALA A 31 -30.80 -23.34 -11.62
CA ALA A 31 -30.28 -22.93 -12.92
C ALA A 31 -28.89 -22.30 -12.88
N GLY A 32 -28.30 -22.14 -11.70
CA GLY A 32 -26.94 -21.60 -11.60
C GLY A 32 -26.81 -20.25 -10.90
N LYS A 33 -27.89 -19.74 -10.25
CA LYS A 33 -27.82 -18.48 -9.48
C LYS A 33 -26.69 -18.53 -8.45
N SER A 34 -26.66 -19.56 -7.60
CA SER A 34 -25.59 -19.75 -6.62
C SER A 34 -24.21 -19.99 -7.25
N ILE A 35 -24.17 -20.43 -8.54
CA ILE A 35 -22.91 -20.63 -9.24
C ILE A 35 -22.26 -19.29 -9.58
N ILE A 36 -23.05 -18.26 -9.91
CA ILE A 36 -22.53 -16.91 -10.20
C ILE A 36 -21.86 -16.33 -8.97
N ILE A 37 -22.57 -16.35 -7.82
CA ILE A 37 -22.00 -15.87 -6.55
C ILE A 37 -20.77 -16.70 -6.17
N GLY A 38 -20.86 -18.03 -6.28
CA GLY A 38 -19.73 -18.91 -6.05
C GLY A 38 -18.54 -18.61 -6.98
N SER A 39 -18.79 -18.23 -8.25
CA SER A 39 -17.76 -17.80 -9.19
C SER A 39 -17.10 -16.49 -8.75
N ILE A 40 -17.92 -15.50 -8.41
CA ILE A 40 -17.43 -14.21 -7.90
C ILE A 40 -16.58 -14.44 -6.65
N ASN A 41 -17.06 -15.20 -5.68
CA ASN A 41 -16.30 -15.55 -4.48
C ASN A 41 -14.97 -16.24 -4.76
N LEU A 42 -14.94 -17.11 -5.74
CA LEU A 42 -13.70 -17.75 -6.17
C LEU A 42 -12.69 -16.71 -6.67
N ALA A 43 -13.11 -15.77 -7.50
CA ALA A 43 -12.25 -14.68 -7.97
C ALA A 43 -11.73 -13.82 -6.81
N LEU A 44 -12.56 -13.57 -5.80
CA LEU A 44 -12.24 -12.80 -4.59
C LEU A 44 -11.38 -13.57 -3.56
N GLY A 45 -10.82 -14.72 -3.91
CA GLY A 45 -9.95 -15.49 -3.04
C GLY A 45 -10.64 -16.54 -2.16
N GLY A 46 -11.90 -16.91 -2.45
CA GLY A 46 -12.66 -17.96 -1.77
C GLY A 46 -12.01 -19.35 -1.88
N LYS A 47 -12.48 -20.32 -1.09
CA LYS A 47 -11.95 -21.69 -1.12
C LYS A 47 -12.37 -22.41 -2.40
N VAL A 48 -11.42 -23.10 -3.02
CA VAL A 48 -11.69 -23.95 -4.20
C VAL A 48 -12.23 -25.31 -3.72
N GLN A 49 -13.41 -25.69 -4.20
CA GLN A 49 -13.96 -27.02 -4.02
C GLN A 49 -13.82 -27.77 -5.35
N LYS A 50 -13.36 -29.02 -5.31
CA LYS A 50 -13.11 -29.81 -6.55
C LYS A 50 -14.39 -30.07 -7.34
N GLU A 51 -15.52 -30.16 -6.65
CA GLU A 51 -16.86 -30.38 -7.19
C GLU A 51 -17.37 -29.19 -8.03
N MET A 52 -16.73 -28.02 -7.90
CA MET A 52 -17.08 -26.83 -8.68
C MET A 52 -16.53 -26.87 -10.12
N LEU A 53 -15.57 -27.73 -10.42
CA LEU A 53 -15.03 -27.84 -11.78
C LEU A 53 -15.99 -28.65 -12.67
N ARG A 54 -16.42 -28.05 -13.81
CA ARG A 54 -17.25 -28.75 -14.80
C ARG A 54 -16.49 -29.92 -15.45
N ASN A 55 -15.30 -29.67 -15.90
CA ASN A 55 -14.37 -30.66 -16.42
C ASN A 55 -13.05 -30.59 -15.64
N PRO A 56 -12.74 -31.59 -14.79
CA PRO A 56 -11.51 -31.61 -13.99
C PRO A 56 -10.21 -31.64 -14.80
N GLU A 57 -10.26 -32.08 -16.08
CA GLU A 57 -9.09 -32.11 -16.95
C GLU A 57 -8.76 -30.77 -17.60
N LYS A 58 -9.71 -29.83 -17.61
CA LYS A 58 -9.54 -28.50 -18.17
C LYS A 58 -9.37 -27.45 -17.05
N PRO A 59 -8.58 -26.40 -17.28
CA PRO A 59 -8.52 -25.31 -16.34
C PRO A 59 -9.85 -24.56 -16.29
N ALA A 60 -10.26 -24.13 -15.09
CA ALA A 60 -11.32 -23.16 -14.92
C ALA A 60 -10.73 -21.75 -14.75
N LEU A 61 -11.46 -20.76 -15.21
CA LEU A 61 -11.11 -19.34 -15.07
C LEU A 61 -12.33 -18.58 -14.57
N VAL A 62 -12.10 -17.71 -13.60
CA VAL A 62 -13.03 -16.64 -13.24
C VAL A 62 -12.27 -15.33 -13.27
N GLU A 63 -12.83 -14.34 -13.91
CA GLU A 63 -12.27 -13.03 -14.05
C GLU A 63 -13.33 -11.96 -13.78
N LEU A 64 -12.97 -10.96 -12.99
CA LEU A 64 -13.78 -9.82 -12.64
C LEU A 64 -13.03 -8.56 -13.03
N ILE A 65 -13.67 -7.68 -13.79
CA ILE A 65 -13.13 -6.37 -14.16
C ILE A 65 -13.95 -5.31 -13.44
N PHE A 66 -13.27 -4.45 -12.70
CA PHE A 66 -13.86 -3.34 -11.96
C PHE A 66 -13.38 -2.01 -12.52
N SER A 67 -14.29 -1.09 -12.78
CA SER A 67 -13.93 0.31 -12.96
C SER A 67 -13.77 0.94 -11.58
N VAL A 68 -12.73 1.73 -11.37
CA VAL A 68 -12.36 2.28 -10.06
C VAL A 68 -12.36 3.81 -10.07
N THR A 69 -12.83 4.38 -8.96
CA THR A 69 -12.81 5.83 -8.72
C THR A 69 -11.45 6.32 -8.23
N GLU A 70 -11.20 7.62 -8.29
CA GLU A 70 -9.96 8.23 -7.79
C GLU A 70 -9.70 7.93 -6.31
N LYS A 71 -10.74 7.83 -5.48
CA LYS A 71 -10.61 7.44 -4.08
C LYS A 71 -10.14 5.99 -3.94
N GLN A 72 -10.77 5.09 -4.67
CA GLN A 72 -10.39 3.67 -4.67
C GLN A 72 -8.97 3.46 -5.18
N LYS A 73 -8.53 4.21 -6.21
CA LYS A 73 -7.15 4.18 -6.70
C LYS A 73 -6.13 4.53 -5.61
N GLN A 74 -6.42 5.56 -4.80
CA GLN A 74 -5.54 5.94 -3.70
C GLN A 74 -5.38 4.81 -2.66
N VAL A 75 -6.48 4.13 -2.32
CA VAL A 75 -6.44 2.98 -1.39
C VAL A 75 -5.73 1.79 -2.03
N LEU A 76 -6.01 1.49 -3.31
CA LEU A 76 -5.37 0.41 -4.04
C LEU A 76 -3.86 0.62 -4.20
N LYS A 77 -3.43 1.86 -4.39
CA LYS A 77 -2.00 2.20 -4.42
C LYS A 77 -1.30 1.93 -3.09
N GLN A 78 -1.98 2.13 -1.94
CA GLN A 78 -1.44 1.75 -0.63
C GLN A 78 -1.34 0.22 -0.45
N LEU A 79 -2.11 -0.52 -1.26
CA LEU A 79 -2.08 -1.97 -1.35
C LEU A 79 -1.16 -2.48 -2.47
N ASP A 80 -0.25 -1.66 -2.99
CA ASP A 80 0.68 -1.98 -4.08
C ASP A 80 -0.03 -2.46 -5.36
N VAL A 81 -1.22 -1.92 -5.67
CA VAL A 81 -1.97 -2.21 -6.90
C VAL A 81 -1.97 -0.97 -7.78
N GLU A 82 -1.32 -1.06 -8.92
CA GLU A 82 -1.39 -0.05 -9.97
C GLU A 82 -2.64 -0.30 -10.83
N THR A 83 -3.31 0.79 -11.23
CA THR A 83 -4.51 0.74 -12.06
C THR A 83 -4.18 1.29 -13.45
N GLU A 84 -4.43 0.50 -14.48
CA GLU A 84 -4.35 0.94 -15.86
C GLU A 84 -5.76 1.24 -16.37
N ASP A 85 -5.94 2.34 -17.11
CA ASP A 85 -7.22 2.76 -17.72
C ASP A 85 -8.41 2.79 -16.75
N ASP A 86 -8.18 3.12 -15.48
CA ASP A 86 -9.20 3.15 -14.42
C ASP A 86 -9.86 1.79 -14.14
N GLU A 87 -9.17 0.71 -14.44
CA GLU A 87 -9.67 -0.64 -14.25
C GLU A 87 -8.77 -1.48 -13.34
N VAL A 88 -9.38 -2.44 -12.65
CA VAL A 88 -8.71 -3.49 -11.89
C VAL A 88 -9.28 -4.84 -12.27
N ILE A 89 -8.41 -5.76 -12.64
CA ILE A 89 -8.76 -7.11 -13.07
C ILE A 89 -8.37 -8.09 -11.97
N LEU A 90 -9.38 -8.72 -11.35
CA LEU A 90 -9.18 -9.83 -10.43
C LEU A 90 -9.46 -11.14 -11.16
N SER A 91 -8.47 -11.99 -11.31
CA SER A 91 -8.67 -13.28 -11.98
C SER A 91 -8.18 -14.45 -11.14
N ARG A 92 -8.85 -15.58 -11.27
CA ARG A 92 -8.45 -16.83 -10.65
C ARG A 92 -8.54 -18.00 -11.62
N ARG A 93 -7.40 -18.62 -11.85
CA ARG A 93 -7.27 -19.83 -12.65
C ARG A 93 -7.14 -21.04 -11.74
N ILE A 94 -7.96 -22.08 -11.99
CA ILE A 94 -7.96 -23.31 -11.21
C ILE A 94 -7.53 -24.45 -12.11
N THR A 95 -6.49 -25.17 -11.70
CA THR A 95 -5.94 -26.32 -12.42
C THR A 95 -5.61 -27.42 -11.43
N GLY A 96 -6.13 -28.62 -11.62
CA GLY A 96 -5.88 -29.75 -10.73
C GLY A 96 -6.30 -29.52 -9.27
N GLY A 97 -7.35 -28.71 -9.05
CA GLY A 97 -7.84 -28.35 -7.70
C GLY A 97 -7.01 -27.29 -6.97
N ARG A 98 -5.99 -26.72 -7.62
CA ARG A 98 -5.21 -25.59 -7.08
C ARG A 98 -5.59 -24.30 -7.81
N GLY A 99 -5.88 -23.25 -7.05
CA GLY A 99 -6.21 -21.92 -7.58
C GLY A 99 -5.03 -20.97 -7.51
N VAL A 100 -4.70 -20.34 -8.64
CA VAL A 100 -3.74 -19.22 -8.71
C VAL A 100 -4.55 -17.96 -8.94
N SER A 101 -4.40 -17.00 -8.05
CA SER A 101 -5.05 -15.68 -8.15
C SER A 101 -4.09 -14.67 -8.77
N LYS A 102 -4.65 -13.76 -9.58
CA LYS A 102 -3.90 -12.66 -10.19
C LYS A 102 -4.67 -11.35 -10.05
N VAL A 103 -3.94 -10.27 -9.91
CA VAL A 103 -4.43 -8.89 -9.96
C VAL A 103 -3.67 -8.19 -11.08
N ASN A 104 -4.38 -7.64 -12.06
CA ASN A 104 -3.80 -7.00 -13.25
C ASN A 104 -2.71 -7.87 -13.93
N GLY A 105 -2.96 -9.20 -13.97
CA GLY A 105 -2.02 -10.17 -14.57
C GLY A 105 -0.91 -10.67 -13.64
N GLU A 106 -0.64 -10.04 -12.51
CA GLU A 106 0.36 -10.44 -11.53
C GLU A 106 -0.19 -11.46 -10.53
N SER A 107 0.61 -12.46 -10.19
CA SER A 107 0.22 -13.51 -9.23
C SER A 107 0.35 -13.01 -7.81
N VAL A 108 -0.74 -13.07 -7.05
CA VAL A 108 -0.81 -12.61 -5.66
C VAL A 108 -1.41 -13.66 -4.74
N PRO A 109 -1.06 -13.67 -3.44
CA PRO A 109 -1.70 -14.54 -2.45
C PRO A 109 -3.21 -14.27 -2.33
N ALA A 110 -3.99 -15.30 -2.01
CA ALA A 110 -5.45 -15.16 -1.83
C ALA A 110 -5.83 -14.20 -0.69
N SER A 111 -4.98 -14.02 0.32
CA SER A 111 -5.16 -13.03 1.39
C SER A 111 -5.11 -11.60 0.85
N LYS A 112 -4.15 -11.31 -0.04
CA LYS A 112 -4.02 -9.99 -0.69
C LYS A 112 -5.20 -9.70 -1.62
N VAL A 113 -5.68 -10.73 -2.37
CA VAL A 113 -6.89 -10.58 -3.19
C VAL A 113 -8.10 -10.21 -2.34
N LYS A 114 -8.27 -10.83 -1.17
CA LYS A 114 -9.38 -10.49 -0.25
C LYS A 114 -9.31 -9.05 0.26
N GLU A 115 -8.13 -8.59 0.55
CA GLU A 115 -7.89 -7.22 1.00
C GLU A 115 -8.25 -6.22 -0.11
N ILE A 116 -7.78 -6.46 -1.34
CA ILE A 116 -8.12 -5.66 -2.52
C ILE A 116 -9.64 -5.73 -2.82
N ALA A 117 -10.23 -6.93 -2.76
CA ALA A 117 -11.64 -7.14 -3.01
C ALA A 117 -12.52 -6.34 -2.04
N SER A 118 -12.14 -6.21 -0.78
CA SER A 118 -12.89 -5.46 0.24
C SER A 118 -13.00 -3.95 -0.06
N VAL A 119 -12.21 -3.43 -0.97
CA VAL A 119 -12.28 -2.03 -1.47
C VAL A 119 -13.22 -1.92 -2.67
N LEU A 120 -13.41 -3.01 -3.43
CA LEU A 120 -14.10 -3.01 -4.72
C LEU A 120 -15.55 -3.50 -4.64
N ILE A 121 -15.81 -4.49 -3.77
CA ILE A 121 -17.09 -5.21 -3.76
C ILE A 121 -17.44 -5.71 -2.36
N ASP A 122 -18.71 -5.63 -2.01
CA ASP A 122 -19.26 -6.20 -0.78
C ASP A 122 -20.41 -7.18 -1.12
N ILE A 123 -20.36 -8.38 -0.54
CA ILE A 123 -21.33 -9.45 -0.82
C ILE A 123 -22.13 -9.75 0.44
N HIS A 124 -23.44 -9.68 0.33
CA HIS A 124 -24.37 -9.89 1.41
C HIS A 124 -25.18 -11.17 1.19
N GLY A 125 -24.81 -12.27 1.90
CA GLY A 125 -25.41 -13.60 1.82
C GLY A 125 -24.96 -14.51 2.95
N GLN A 126 -25.36 -15.80 2.91
CA GLN A 126 -25.21 -16.73 4.05
C GLN A 126 -23.78 -17.11 4.47
N HIS A 127 -22.74 -16.93 3.63
CA HIS A 127 -21.43 -17.51 3.91
C HIS A 127 -20.23 -16.62 3.49
N GLU A 128 -20.38 -15.29 3.41
CA GLU A 128 -19.42 -14.52 2.65
C GLU A 128 -18.83 -13.29 3.35
N HIS A 129 -17.85 -12.69 2.68
CA HIS A 129 -17.08 -11.55 3.13
C HIS A 129 -17.96 -10.33 3.40
N GLN A 130 -18.40 -10.19 4.63
CA GLN A 130 -19.21 -9.08 5.07
C GLN A 130 -18.37 -8.18 5.95
N SER A 131 -17.88 -7.09 5.37
CA SER A 131 -17.12 -6.07 6.10
C SER A 131 -17.89 -5.55 7.31
N LEU A 132 -19.22 -5.37 7.16
CA LEU A 132 -20.12 -4.90 8.21
C LEU A 132 -20.33 -5.88 9.37
N LEU A 133 -19.99 -7.16 9.26
CA LEU A 133 -20.06 -8.10 10.39
C LEU A 133 -18.82 -8.09 11.27
N SER A 134 -17.74 -7.46 10.79
CA SER A 134 -16.50 -7.35 11.55
C SER A 134 -16.62 -6.23 12.58
N LYS A 135 -16.57 -6.56 13.87
CA LYS A 135 -16.56 -5.58 14.96
C LYS A 135 -15.53 -4.46 14.73
N LYS A 136 -14.37 -4.78 14.17
CA LYS A 136 -13.31 -3.80 13.86
C LYS A 136 -13.77 -2.70 12.90
N LYS A 137 -14.72 -3.01 12.01
CA LYS A 137 -15.24 -2.05 11.02
C LYS A 137 -16.34 -1.15 11.58
N HIS A 138 -17.00 -1.54 12.65
CA HIS A 138 -18.14 -0.77 13.19
C HIS A 138 -17.73 0.64 13.63
N LEU A 139 -16.55 0.77 14.25
CA LEU A 139 -16.01 2.06 14.64
C LEU A 139 -15.60 2.91 13.42
N GLU A 140 -15.02 2.30 12.38
CA GLU A 140 -14.65 2.98 11.13
C GLU A 140 -15.90 3.52 10.42
N ILE A 141 -16.98 2.73 10.39
CA ILE A 141 -18.27 3.12 9.81
C ILE A 141 -18.87 4.31 10.57
N LEU A 142 -18.85 4.26 11.89
CA LEU A 142 -19.32 5.37 12.71
C LEU A 142 -18.49 6.63 12.49
N ASP A 143 -17.16 6.50 12.42
CA ASP A 143 -16.25 7.61 12.17
C ASP A 143 -16.48 8.19 10.76
N SER A 144 -16.79 7.36 9.77
CA SER A 144 -17.15 7.81 8.42
C SER A 144 -18.46 8.58 8.42
N TYR A 145 -19.46 8.10 9.19
CA TYR A 145 -20.76 8.79 9.36
C TYR A 145 -20.63 10.13 10.10
N ALA A 146 -19.64 10.25 11.00
CA ALA A 146 -19.34 11.47 11.76
C ALA A 146 -18.27 12.36 11.10
N LYS A 147 -17.87 12.09 9.86
CA LYS A 147 -16.64 12.62 9.21
C LYS A 147 -16.43 14.12 9.41
N GLU A 148 -17.48 14.92 9.25
CA GLU A 148 -17.38 16.39 9.33
C GLU A 148 -16.94 16.89 10.72
N GLU A 149 -17.42 16.26 11.81
CA GLU A 149 -17.11 16.68 13.19
C GLU A 149 -15.89 15.94 13.76
N ILE A 150 -15.60 14.69 13.31
CA ILE A 150 -14.62 13.82 13.96
C ILE A 150 -13.22 13.92 13.35
N GLU A 151 -13.07 14.34 12.08
CA GLU A 151 -11.79 14.29 11.36
C GLU A 151 -10.69 15.08 12.08
N GLN A 152 -10.96 16.31 12.47
CA GLN A 152 -9.97 17.14 13.15
C GLN A 152 -9.65 16.62 14.57
N PRO A 153 -10.64 16.26 15.43
CA PRO A 153 -10.37 15.62 16.72
C PRO A 153 -9.57 14.31 16.62
N LYS A 154 -9.78 13.51 15.58
CA LYS A 154 -8.99 12.28 15.36
C LYS A 154 -7.54 12.59 15.02
N LYS A 155 -7.26 13.62 14.23
CA LYS A 155 -5.88 14.06 13.95
C LYS A 155 -5.18 14.52 15.23
N GLU A 156 -5.86 15.34 16.03
CA GLU A 156 -5.36 15.80 17.36
C GLU A 156 -5.08 14.61 18.30
N LEU A 157 -5.95 13.60 18.28
CA LEU A 157 -5.80 12.38 19.06
C LEU A 157 -4.60 11.55 18.60
N ALA A 158 -4.43 11.36 17.29
CA ALA A 158 -3.33 10.59 16.73
C ALA A 158 -1.97 11.25 17.05
N GLU A 159 -1.88 12.57 16.98
CA GLU A 159 -0.69 13.32 17.39
C GLU A 159 -0.41 13.17 18.89
N ALA A 160 -1.44 13.33 19.74
CA ALA A 160 -1.30 13.17 21.19
C ALA A 160 -0.88 11.73 21.56
N TYR A 161 -1.39 10.72 20.85
CA TYR A 161 -0.98 9.33 21.03
C TYR A 161 0.48 9.09 20.63
N LYS A 162 0.89 9.68 19.50
CA LYS A 162 2.28 9.58 19.03
C LYS A 162 3.26 10.18 20.03
N ASP A 163 2.94 11.37 20.56
CA ASP A 163 3.73 12.05 21.56
C ASP A 163 3.81 11.22 22.85
N TYR A 164 2.66 10.74 23.35
CA TYR A 164 2.60 9.88 24.53
C TYR A 164 3.42 8.60 24.35
N LYS A 165 3.24 7.89 23.22
CA LYS A 165 3.96 6.65 22.94
C LYS A 165 5.47 6.87 22.87
N LYS A 166 5.91 7.98 22.27
CA LYS A 166 7.33 8.37 22.24
C LYS A 166 7.88 8.55 23.64
N LEU A 167 7.19 9.33 24.49
CA LEU A 167 7.62 9.57 25.86
C LEU A 167 7.61 8.31 26.73
N VAL A 168 6.65 7.41 26.55
CA VAL A 168 6.61 6.10 27.24
C VAL A 168 7.77 5.22 26.79
N SER A 169 8.10 5.22 25.49
CA SER A 169 9.28 4.48 25.00
C SER A 169 10.56 5.03 25.61
N GLU A 170 10.72 6.37 25.62
CA GLU A 170 11.88 7.03 26.25
C GLU A 170 11.98 6.71 27.74
N LEU A 171 10.85 6.62 28.45
CA LEU A 171 10.83 6.26 29.88
C LEU A 171 11.24 4.81 30.10
N ASN A 172 10.77 3.88 29.25
CA ASN A 172 11.14 2.47 29.33
C ASN A 172 12.63 2.25 29.00
N ASP A 173 13.15 3.00 28.02
CA ASP A 173 14.56 2.95 27.63
C ASP A 173 15.47 3.60 28.69
N ALA A 174 14.91 4.44 29.53
CA ALA A 174 15.62 5.07 30.63
C ALA A 174 15.71 4.20 31.91
N ASP A 175 14.99 3.11 32.01
CA ASP A 175 15.02 2.18 33.17
C ASP A 175 16.22 1.22 33.07
N VAL A 176 17.43 1.78 33.14
CA VAL A 176 18.70 1.06 32.98
C VAL A 176 19.31 0.79 34.38
N ASP A 177 19.85 -0.40 34.57
CA ASP A 177 20.60 -0.78 35.77
C ASP A 177 21.78 0.18 36.02
N GLU A 178 22.05 0.53 37.29
CA GLU A 178 23.07 1.52 37.68
C GLU A 178 24.46 1.16 37.18
N GLU A 179 24.85 -0.16 37.23
CA GLU A 179 26.14 -0.60 36.72
C GLU A 179 26.24 -0.47 35.18
N GLU A 180 25.16 -0.77 34.47
CA GLU A 180 25.07 -0.64 33.02
C GLU A 180 25.10 0.83 32.60
N ARG A 181 24.41 1.68 33.36
CA ARG A 181 24.42 3.15 33.18
C ARG A 181 25.83 3.73 33.32
N LEU A 182 26.58 3.35 34.40
CA LEU A 182 27.94 3.83 34.63
C LEU A 182 28.91 3.39 33.51
N ARG A 183 28.75 2.17 33.02
CA ARG A 183 29.51 1.69 31.85
C ARG A 183 29.17 2.46 30.59
N GLU A 184 27.89 2.72 30.33
CA GLU A 184 27.43 3.50 29.20
C GLU A 184 27.94 4.94 29.27
N VAL A 185 27.88 5.59 30.44
CA VAL A 185 28.43 6.93 30.65
C VAL A 185 29.91 6.99 30.28
N SER A 186 30.72 6.06 30.83
CA SER A 186 32.16 6.03 30.54
C SER A 186 32.47 5.79 29.06
N PHE A 187 31.68 4.97 28.39
CA PHE A 187 31.82 4.69 26.97
C PHE A 187 31.46 5.90 26.11
N LEU A 188 30.32 6.55 26.41
CA LEU A 188 29.88 7.74 25.70
C LEU A 188 30.83 8.94 25.93
N GLU A 189 31.40 9.08 27.15
CA GLU A 189 32.41 10.11 27.42
C GLU A 189 33.64 9.92 26.55
N TYR A 190 34.09 8.67 26.38
CA TYR A 190 35.21 8.35 25.51
C TYR A 190 34.89 8.68 24.05
N GLU A 191 33.73 8.21 23.55
CA GLU A 191 33.37 8.42 22.15
C GLU A 191 33.13 9.89 21.78
N VAL A 192 32.44 10.64 22.67
CA VAL A 192 32.24 12.09 22.49
C VAL A 192 33.58 12.79 22.53
N GLY A 193 34.46 12.46 23.50
CA GLY A 193 35.80 13.04 23.61
C GLY A 193 36.64 12.80 22.35
N GLU A 194 36.63 11.58 21.80
CA GLU A 194 37.37 11.24 20.58
C GLU A 194 36.90 12.08 19.38
N ILE A 195 35.58 12.32 19.24
CA ILE A 195 35.05 13.13 18.14
C ILE A 195 35.33 14.63 18.33
N GLU A 196 35.17 15.13 19.58
CA GLU A 196 35.42 16.54 19.89
C GLU A 196 36.92 16.91 19.74
N GLU A 197 37.82 16.06 20.25
CA GLU A 197 39.29 16.24 20.13
C GLU A 197 39.71 16.30 18.67
N ALA A 198 39.04 15.55 17.78
CA ALA A 198 39.33 15.57 16.37
C ALA A 198 38.97 16.90 15.69
N GLY A 199 38.06 17.72 16.25
CA GLY A 199 37.74 19.05 15.76
C GLY A 199 37.31 19.08 14.29
N LEU A 200 36.41 18.16 13.91
CA LEU A 200 35.98 17.98 12.53
C LEU A 200 35.21 19.19 12.00
N THR A 201 35.46 19.53 10.74
CA THR A 201 34.73 20.61 10.03
C THR A 201 34.04 20.01 8.81
N VAL A 202 32.77 20.35 8.59
CA VAL A 202 31.99 19.86 7.44
C VAL A 202 32.69 20.26 6.13
N GLY A 203 32.93 19.28 5.26
CA GLY A 203 33.61 19.44 3.98
C GLY A 203 35.15 19.38 4.05
N GLU A 204 35.76 19.27 5.25
CA GLU A 204 37.22 19.16 5.43
C GLU A 204 37.76 17.92 4.71
N ASP A 205 37.08 16.82 4.76
CA ASP A 205 37.44 15.55 4.11
C ASP A 205 37.51 15.67 2.59
N GLU A 206 36.56 16.31 1.95
CA GLU A 206 36.53 16.53 0.50
C GLU A 206 37.67 17.44 0.05
N GLU A 207 37.97 18.48 0.84
CA GLU A 207 39.05 19.40 0.60
C GLU A 207 40.41 18.70 0.73
N LEU A 208 40.61 17.96 1.84
CA LEU A 208 41.84 17.19 2.06
C LEU A 208 42.03 16.08 1.04
N GLU A 209 41.00 15.36 0.63
CA GLU A 209 41.10 14.36 -0.46
C GLU A 209 41.53 15.00 -1.78
N THR A 210 41.02 16.20 -2.07
CA THR A 210 41.42 16.92 -3.29
C THR A 210 42.88 17.33 -3.23
N GLN A 211 43.35 17.82 -2.07
CA GLN A 211 44.73 18.15 -1.84
C GLN A 211 45.64 16.90 -1.92
N TYR A 212 45.23 15.80 -1.27
CA TYR A 212 45.95 14.53 -1.29
C TYR A 212 46.16 13.98 -2.70
N LYS A 213 45.10 14.01 -3.53
CA LYS A 213 45.23 13.61 -4.96
C LYS A 213 46.20 14.49 -5.74
N ARG A 214 46.23 15.80 -5.46
CA ARG A 214 47.20 16.72 -6.08
C ARG A 214 48.64 16.40 -5.66
N PHE A 215 48.85 16.15 -4.35
CA PHE A 215 50.17 15.79 -3.83
C PHE A 215 50.68 14.46 -4.38
N ILE A 216 49.87 13.40 -4.40
CA ILE A 216 50.26 12.10 -4.98
C ILE A 216 50.63 12.22 -6.45
N ASN A 217 49.86 12.99 -7.21
CA ASN A 217 50.18 13.20 -8.64
C ASN A 217 51.44 14.03 -8.80
N GLY A 218 51.63 15.07 -7.99
CA GLY A 218 52.86 15.85 -7.93
C GLY A 218 54.07 14.99 -7.60
N LYS A 219 54.00 14.16 -6.57
CA LYS A 219 55.07 13.22 -6.19
C LYS A 219 55.45 12.27 -7.33
N LYS A 220 54.46 11.67 -8.00
CA LYS A 220 54.69 10.80 -9.16
C LYS A 220 55.39 11.52 -10.31
N ILE A 221 55.00 12.79 -10.54
CA ILE A 221 55.63 13.61 -11.59
C ILE A 221 57.09 13.88 -11.21
N VAL A 222 57.36 14.33 -9.99
CA VAL A 222 58.71 14.59 -9.48
C VAL A 222 59.59 13.34 -9.51
N GLU A 223 59.08 12.19 -9.05
CA GLU A 223 59.78 10.91 -9.12
C GLU A 223 60.13 10.51 -10.56
N ALA A 224 59.16 10.64 -11.48
CA ALA A 224 59.35 10.31 -12.89
C ALA A 224 60.40 11.25 -13.56
N LEU A 225 60.34 12.54 -13.26
CA LEU A 225 61.27 13.53 -13.77
C LEU A 225 62.69 13.32 -13.19
N ASN A 226 62.82 13.06 -11.90
CA ASN A 226 64.11 12.73 -11.29
C ASN A 226 64.69 11.47 -11.90
N GLN A 227 63.90 10.45 -12.17
CA GLN A 227 64.34 9.22 -12.79
C GLN A 227 64.75 9.45 -14.25
N ALA A 228 64.04 10.27 -15.01
CA ALA A 228 64.41 10.69 -16.35
C ALA A 228 65.71 11.45 -16.34
N TYR A 229 65.89 12.40 -15.42
CA TYR A 229 67.12 13.17 -15.27
C TYR A 229 68.34 12.29 -14.92
N GLN A 230 68.16 11.28 -14.04
CA GLN A 230 69.18 10.31 -13.71
C GLN A 230 69.67 9.54 -14.94
N TYR A 231 68.76 9.25 -15.89
CA TYR A 231 69.18 8.56 -17.15
C TYR A 231 69.77 9.48 -18.20
N THR A 232 69.47 10.76 -18.20
CA THR A 232 69.85 11.69 -19.25
C THR A 232 70.91 12.67 -18.84
N GLY A 233 70.97 13.15 -17.60
CA GLY A 233 71.76 14.27 -17.13
C GLY A 233 72.92 13.92 -16.18
N GLY A 234 72.97 12.70 -15.61
CA GLY A 234 73.95 12.30 -14.60
C GLY A 234 75.30 11.89 -15.17
N MET A 235 76.30 11.63 -14.26
CA MET A 235 77.55 11.03 -14.60
C MET A 235 77.40 9.64 -15.22
N ASP A 236 78.15 9.31 -16.27
CA ASP A 236 78.04 8.08 -17.06
C ASP A 236 76.66 7.84 -17.67
N GLN A 237 75.84 8.88 -17.83
CA GLN A 237 74.50 8.86 -18.44
C GLN A 237 74.55 9.48 -19.88
N ALA A 238 73.35 9.57 -20.49
CA ALA A 238 73.22 9.88 -21.92
C ALA A 238 73.92 11.16 -22.31
N SER A 239 73.87 12.25 -21.58
CA SER A 239 74.48 13.53 -21.88
C SER A 239 76.04 13.44 -21.86
N GLU A 240 76.56 12.74 -20.88
CA GLU A 240 78.02 12.57 -20.82
C GLU A 240 78.53 11.58 -21.88
N LEU A 241 77.74 10.52 -22.15
CA LEU A 241 78.07 9.54 -23.18
C LEU A 241 78.00 10.14 -24.59
N THR A 242 77.01 10.99 -24.87
CA THR A 242 76.91 11.75 -26.12
C THR A 242 78.08 12.71 -26.26
N GLY A 243 78.40 13.45 -25.19
CA GLY A 243 79.62 14.34 -25.22
C GLY A 243 80.95 13.61 -25.38
N ARG A 244 81.06 12.37 -24.83
CA ARG A 244 82.29 11.53 -25.11
C ARG A 244 82.33 11.08 -26.57
N ALA A 245 81.19 10.62 -27.12
CA ALA A 245 81.11 10.20 -28.53
C ALA A 245 81.38 11.36 -29.49
N LEU A 246 80.89 12.56 -29.16
CA LEU A 246 81.17 13.78 -29.92
C LEU A 246 82.63 14.08 -29.97
N ARG A 247 83.36 13.97 -28.86
CA ARG A 247 84.84 14.17 -28.82
C ARG A 247 85.57 13.19 -29.70
N GLU A 248 85.15 11.94 -29.77
CA GLU A 248 85.75 10.93 -30.64
C GLU A 248 85.52 11.23 -32.14
N LEU A 249 84.26 11.64 -32.48
CA LEU A 249 83.94 11.99 -33.87
C LEU A 249 84.63 13.27 -34.31
N SER A 250 84.70 14.29 -33.47
CA SER A 250 85.37 15.57 -33.77
C SER A 250 86.87 15.41 -34.09
N GLY A 251 87.52 14.36 -33.53
CA GLY A 251 88.89 14.03 -33.85
C GLY A 251 89.09 13.52 -35.27
N VAL A 252 88.03 13.07 -35.96
CA VAL A 252 88.14 12.40 -37.28
C VAL A 252 87.25 13.00 -38.38
N SER A 253 86.31 13.89 -38.04
CA SER A 253 85.35 14.53 -38.95
C SER A 253 86.05 15.35 -40.07
N VAL A 254 87.21 15.84 -39.80
CA VAL A 254 88.04 16.59 -40.80
C VAL A 254 88.48 15.71 -41.99
N TYR A 255 88.44 14.38 -41.83
CA TYR A 255 88.97 13.45 -42.85
C TYR A 255 87.84 12.83 -43.73
N ASP A 256 86.62 12.94 -43.39
CA ASP A 256 85.48 12.35 -44.13
C ASP A 256 84.21 13.17 -43.93
N GLU A 257 83.58 13.61 -45.05
CA GLU A 257 82.38 14.45 -45.06
C GLU A 257 81.14 13.74 -44.39
N LYS A 258 81.04 12.42 -44.52
CA LYS A 258 80.01 11.63 -43.88
C LYS A 258 80.16 11.58 -42.35
N ILE A 259 81.38 11.63 -41.86
CA ILE A 259 81.69 11.69 -40.44
C ILE A 259 81.34 13.09 -39.89
N ALA A 260 81.55 14.13 -40.68
CA ALA A 260 81.19 15.50 -40.34
C ALA A 260 79.62 15.63 -40.20
N ASP A 261 78.81 15.02 -41.10
CA ASP A 261 77.36 14.97 -41.03
C ASP A 261 76.91 14.21 -39.77
N MET A 262 77.61 13.13 -39.41
CA MET A 262 77.29 12.38 -38.16
C MET A 262 77.61 13.19 -36.91
N GLU A 263 78.77 13.94 -36.92
CA GLU A 263 79.10 14.84 -35.81
C GLU A 263 78.07 15.95 -35.64
N GLU A 264 77.63 16.57 -36.78
CA GLU A 264 76.58 17.58 -36.73
C GLU A 264 75.29 17.03 -36.15
N THR A 265 74.86 15.82 -36.57
CA THR A 265 73.63 15.14 -36.04
C THR A 265 73.79 14.86 -34.55
N LEU A 266 74.95 14.36 -34.12
CA LEU A 266 75.15 14.06 -32.69
C LEU A 266 75.26 15.35 -31.87
N THR A 267 75.77 16.44 -32.43
CA THR A 267 75.80 17.77 -31.81
C THR A 267 74.37 18.28 -31.58
N GLN A 268 73.50 18.07 -32.56
CA GLN A 268 72.07 18.43 -32.39
C GLN A 268 71.43 17.61 -31.28
N ILE A 269 71.69 16.31 -31.18
CA ILE A 269 71.17 15.42 -30.10
C ILE A 269 71.70 15.88 -28.74
N ASP A 270 73.01 16.22 -28.64
CA ASP A 270 73.63 16.68 -27.39
C ASP A 270 72.99 18.00 -26.91
N ASN A 271 72.75 18.95 -27.82
CA ASN A 271 72.11 20.20 -27.53
C ASN A 271 70.63 19.97 -27.05
N LEU A 272 69.85 19.14 -27.77
CA LEU A 272 68.47 18.79 -27.39
C LEU A 272 68.47 18.10 -26.04
N LEU A 273 69.39 17.22 -25.74
CA LEU A 273 69.49 16.55 -24.46
C LEU A 273 69.83 17.53 -23.32
N GLY A 274 70.72 18.49 -23.61
CA GLY A 274 71.09 19.57 -22.69
C GLY A 274 69.86 20.49 -22.38
N ASP A 275 69.08 20.82 -23.42
CA ASP A 275 67.87 21.63 -23.26
C ASP A 275 66.83 20.87 -22.46
N PHE A 276 66.58 19.60 -22.77
CA PHE A 276 65.66 18.72 -22.04
C PHE A 276 66.02 18.58 -20.55
N ASN A 277 67.35 18.39 -20.28
CA ASN A 277 67.80 18.30 -18.89
C ASN A 277 67.62 19.61 -18.11
N ARG A 278 67.79 20.77 -18.80
CA ARG A 278 67.48 22.07 -18.19
C ARG A 278 65.97 22.24 -17.88
N GLU A 279 65.12 21.89 -18.86
CA GLU A 279 63.66 21.95 -18.62
C GLU A 279 63.25 21.09 -17.44
N ILE A 280 63.80 19.88 -17.30
CA ILE A 280 63.53 19.02 -16.12
C ILE A 280 64.02 19.72 -14.82
N ALA A 281 65.25 20.26 -14.84
CA ALA A 281 65.83 20.90 -13.67
C ALA A 281 64.98 22.12 -13.24
N ASP A 282 64.59 22.98 -14.21
CA ASP A 282 63.78 24.15 -13.99
C ASP A 282 62.41 23.76 -13.43
N TYR A 283 61.76 22.69 -13.97
CA TYR A 283 60.47 22.18 -13.47
C TYR A 283 60.59 21.64 -12.03
N LEU A 284 61.68 20.90 -11.74
CA LEU A 284 61.89 20.35 -10.39
C LEU A 284 62.20 21.46 -9.36
N ASP A 285 62.88 22.53 -9.78
CA ASP A 285 63.19 23.67 -8.92
C ASP A 285 61.92 24.54 -8.63
N ASP A 286 61.04 24.63 -9.62
CA ASP A 286 59.75 25.33 -9.50
C ASP A 286 58.68 24.54 -8.71
N THR A 287 58.89 23.21 -8.49
CA THR A 287 57.93 22.32 -7.83
C THR A 287 58.31 22.23 -6.34
N ASP A 288 57.67 23.08 -5.53
CA ASP A 288 57.80 23.06 -4.07
C ASP A 288 56.99 21.86 -3.51
N PHE A 289 57.62 20.69 -3.42
CA PHE A 289 57.06 19.49 -2.83
C PHE A 289 57.44 19.42 -1.36
N ASP A 290 56.53 19.96 -0.48
CA ASP A 290 56.73 19.90 0.95
C ASP A 290 56.27 18.54 1.52
N GLU A 291 57.24 17.69 1.84
CA GLU A 291 56.98 16.37 2.46
C GLU A 291 56.31 16.50 3.85
N GLU A 292 56.60 17.56 4.57
CA GLU A 292 56.02 17.78 5.91
C GLU A 292 54.54 18.09 5.80
N THR A 293 54.13 18.96 4.88
CA THR A 293 52.74 19.25 4.58
C THR A 293 51.98 18.01 4.11
N PHE A 294 52.60 17.21 3.24
CA PHE A 294 51.99 15.94 2.78
C PHE A 294 51.78 14.95 3.92
N TYR A 295 52.76 14.78 4.80
CA TYR A 295 52.66 13.91 5.96
C TYR A 295 51.52 14.35 6.91
N HIS A 296 51.37 15.63 7.16
CA HIS A 296 50.29 16.16 7.99
C HIS A 296 48.89 15.95 7.37
N LEU A 297 48.79 16.11 6.07
CA LEU A 297 47.58 15.91 5.31
C LEU A 297 47.15 14.40 5.33
N GLU A 298 48.10 13.50 5.09
CA GLU A 298 47.88 12.05 5.14
C GLU A 298 47.40 11.63 6.55
N LYS A 299 48.09 12.08 7.57
CA LYS A 299 47.74 11.79 8.96
C LYS A 299 46.35 12.32 9.31
N ARG A 300 46.01 13.52 8.83
CA ARG A 300 44.68 14.11 9.08
C ARG A 300 43.56 13.34 8.36
N LEU A 301 43.79 12.93 7.12
CA LEU A 301 42.87 12.08 6.37
C LEU A 301 42.66 10.72 7.03
N ASP A 302 43.74 10.09 7.51
CA ASP A 302 43.64 8.82 8.22
C ASP A 302 42.84 8.95 9.51
N GLU A 303 43.00 10.04 10.25
CA GLU A 303 42.22 10.35 11.46
C GLU A 303 40.73 10.48 11.13
N ILE A 304 40.39 11.28 10.09
CA ILE A 304 39.00 11.45 9.64
C ILE A 304 38.42 10.11 9.16
N ASN A 305 39.16 9.36 8.36
CA ASN A 305 38.70 8.06 7.84
C ASN A 305 38.52 7.04 8.97
N HIS A 306 39.34 7.08 9.99
CA HIS A 306 39.17 6.26 11.18
C HIS A 306 37.85 6.60 11.90
N LEU A 307 37.56 7.89 12.08
CA LEU A 307 36.31 8.31 12.69
C LEU A 307 35.09 7.99 11.82
N LYS A 308 35.21 8.16 10.50
CA LYS A 308 34.18 7.72 9.55
C LYS A 308 33.86 6.24 9.67
N SER A 309 34.85 5.39 9.82
CA SER A 309 34.64 3.94 9.96
C SER A 309 33.94 3.53 11.26
N LYS A 310 34.01 4.39 12.30
CA LYS A 310 33.42 4.11 13.62
C LYS A 310 32.04 4.74 13.79
N TYR A 311 31.83 5.96 13.33
CA TYR A 311 30.71 6.81 13.75
C TYR A 311 29.75 7.24 12.63
N GLY A 312 30.13 7.11 11.37
CA GLY A 312 29.28 7.49 10.24
C GLY A 312 30.05 7.54 8.94
N SER A 313 29.37 7.63 7.81
CA SER A 313 30.00 7.64 6.48
C SER A 313 30.46 9.03 6.02
N SER A 314 30.03 10.09 6.70
CA SER A 314 30.41 11.49 6.46
C SER A 314 30.68 12.24 7.75
N ILE A 315 31.32 13.42 7.65
CA ILE A 315 31.57 14.28 8.82
C ILE A 315 30.25 14.77 9.43
N GLU A 316 29.23 15.06 8.61
CA GLU A 316 27.91 15.45 9.08
C GLU A 316 27.27 14.35 9.93
N GLU A 317 27.36 13.11 9.48
CA GLU A 317 26.84 11.95 10.23
C GLU A 317 27.60 11.75 11.55
N ILE A 318 28.93 11.94 11.56
CA ILE A 318 29.73 11.85 12.78
C ILE A 318 29.33 12.94 13.78
N LEU A 319 29.16 14.18 13.32
CA LEU A 319 28.75 15.30 14.18
C LEU A 319 27.33 15.10 14.72
N SER A 320 26.40 14.64 13.87
CA SER A 320 25.04 14.31 14.31
C SER A 320 25.02 13.15 15.32
N ALA A 321 25.87 12.14 15.11
CA ALA A 321 26.03 11.04 16.09
C ALA A 321 26.64 11.56 17.40
N CYS A 322 27.57 12.51 17.34
CA CYS A 322 28.16 13.16 18.52
C CYS A 322 27.08 13.91 19.31
N GLU A 323 26.26 14.73 18.66
CA GLU A 323 25.15 15.46 19.32
C GLU A 323 24.17 14.50 20.00
N ALA A 324 23.79 13.41 19.33
CA ALA A 324 22.92 12.39 19.92
C ALA A 324 23.55 11.71 21.15
N LYS A 325 24.86 11.43 21.08
CA LYS A 325 25.63 10.85 22.21
C LYS A 325 25.78 11.82 23.36
N GLN A 326 26.02 13.11 23.09
CA GLN A 326 26.08 14.17 24.12
C GLN A 326 24.73 14.31 24.84
N GLU A 327 23.63 14.32 24.08
CA GLU A 327 22.29 14.37 24.67
C GLU A 327 22.02 13.15 25.55
N ARG A 328 22.41 11.97 25.09
CA ARG A 328 22.30 10.74 25.88
C ARG A 328 23.16 10.78 27.14
N LEU A 329 24.39 11.25 27.03
CA LEU A 329 25.34 11.41 28.14
C LEU A 329 24.79 12.38 29.21
N LEU A 330 24.22 13.51 28.78
CA LEU A 330 23.60 14.48 29.68
C LEU A 330 22.44 13.84 30.47
N ARG A 331 21.61 13.07 29.79
CA ARG A 331 20.48 12.34 30.40
C ARG A 331 20.96 11.33 31.46
N LEU A 332 22.05 10.61 31.16
CA LEU A 332 22.62 9.61 32.06
C LEU A 332 23.34 10.22 33.27
N LYS A 333 23.91 11.40 33.14
CA LYS A 333 24.61 12.12 34.25
C LYS A 333 23.65 12.72 35.27
N ASP A 334 22.48 13.21 34.82
CA ASP A 334 21.45 13.79 35.70
C ASP A 334 20.19 12.92 35.74
N TYR A 335 20.43 11.62 35.93
CA TYR A 335 19.46 10.56 35.78
C TYR A 335 18.20 10.72 36.64
N ASP A 336 18.35 11.07 37.91
CA ASP A 336 17.20 11.16 38.82
C ASP A 336 16.30 12.36 38.47
N THR A 337 16.91 13.50 38.16
CA THR A 337 16.18 14.69 37.72
C THR A 337 15.55 14.46 36.36
N TYR A 338 16.29 13.82 35.43
CA TYR A 338 15.78 13.47 34.11
C TYR A 338 14.59 12.50 34.19
N LEU A 339 14.68 11.46 35.03
CA LEU A 339 13.56 10.52 35.23
C LEU A 339 12.34 11.18 35.83
N ALA A 340 12.52 12.08 36.82
CA ALA A 340 11.43 12.80 37.43
C ALA A 340 10.72 13.70 36.39
N ASP A 341 11.49 14.45 35.59
CA ASP A 341 10.97 15.30 34.51
C ASP A 341 10.26 14.49 33.42
N LEU A 342 10.87 13.36 33.03
CA LEU A 342 10.27 12.47 32.02
C LEU A 342 8.96 11.83 32.51
N LYS A 343 8.88 11.39 33.78
CA LYS A 343 7.64 10.90 34.39
C LYS A 343 6.55 11.98 34.41
N GLU A 344 6.93 13.22 34.70
CA GLU A 344 5.99 14.34 34.68
C GLU A 344 5.50 14.62 33.23
N LYS A 345 6.40 14.61 32.23
CA LYS A 345 6.05 14.75 30.82
C LYS A 345 5.11 13.64 30.33
N VAL A 346 5.38 12.37 30.68
CA VAL A 346 4.50 11.23 30.38
C VAL A 346 3.11 11.46 30.97
N LYS A 347 3.04 11.84 32.25
CA LYS A 347 1.77 12.10 32.95
C LYS A 347 0.97 13.24 32.30
N ASN A 348 1.66 14.30 31.85
CA ASN A 348 1.02 15.42 31.17
C ASN A 348 0.54 15.05 29.76
N ALA A 349 1.34 14.27 29.02
CA ALA A 349 0.97 13.72 27.72
C ALA A 349 -0.22 12.76 27.83
N GLU A 350 -0.25 11.90 28.85
CA GLU A 350 -1.38 11.00 29.13
C GLU A 350 -2.67 11.76 29.40
N LYS A 351 -2.63 12.82 30.22
CA LYS A 351 -3.80 13.67 30.46
C LYS A 351 -4.30 14.37 29.20
N LYS A 352 -3.38 14.82 28.32
CA LYS A 352 -3.73 15.41 27.03
C LYS A 352 -4.38 14.37 26.13
N LEU A 353 -3.79 13.17 26.05
CA LEU A 353 -4.32 12.04 25.31
C LEU A 353 -5.71 11.64 25.79
N GLN A 354 -5.90 11.50 27.11
CA GLN A 354 -7.19 11.17 27.71
C GLN A 354 -8.27 12.17 27.29
N LYS A 355 -8.00 13.48 27.37
CA LYS A 355 -8.96 14.53 26.94
C LYS A 355 -9.29 14.42 25.45
N SER A 356 -8.29 14.12 24.62
CA SER A 356 -8.53 13.92 23.18
C SER A 356 -9.37 12.66 22.92
N CYS A 357 -9.16 11.58 23.68
CA CYS A 357 -10.00 10.37 23.63
C CYS A 357 -11.43 10.67 24.06
N GLU A 358 -11.65 11.38 25.17
CA GLU A 358 -12.97 11.76 25.65
C GLU A 358 -13.73 12.59 24.60
N LYS A 359 -13.06 13.59 24.00
CA LYS A 359 -13.64 14.43 22.92
C LYS A 359 -14.08 13.60 21.72
N VAL A 360 -13.25 12.65 21.27
CA VAL A 360 -13.59 11.76 20.16
C VAL A 360 -14.72 10.81 20.54
N SER A 361 -14.68 10.23 21.74
CA SER A 361 -15.73 9.35 22.27
C SER A 361 -17.09 10.03 22.36
N ASP A 362 -17.14 11.28 22.82
CA ASP A 362 -18.39 12.04 22.90
C ASP A 362 -19.00 12.29 21.51
N ILE A 363 -18.16 12.63 20.52
CA ILE A 363 -18.62 12.76 19.12
C ILE A 363 -19.16 11.44 18.61
N ARG A 364 -18.44 10.33 18.82
CA ARG A 364 -18.87 8.99 18.43
C ARG A 364 -20.22 8.61 19.03
N LYS A 365 -20.41 8.80 20.33
CA LYS A 365 -21.68 8.50 21.01
C LYS A 365 -22.83 9.33 20.46
N LYS A 366 -22.61 10.64 20.26
CA LYS A 366 -23.59 11.55 19.64
C LYS A 366 -24.02 11.08 18.24
N TYR A 367 -23.05 10.66 17.41
CA TYR A 367 -23.35 10.19 16.07
C TYR A 367 -23.87 8.76 16.03
N ALA A 368 -23.50 7.91 16.99
CA ALA A 368 -24.07 6.59 17.15
C ALA A 368 -25.58 6.65 17.43
N GLU A 369 -26.02 7.57 18.28
CA GLU A 369 -27.46 7.78 18.52
C GLU A 369 -28.21 8.16 17.24
N LYS A 370 -27.66 9.08 16.44
CA LYS A 370 -28.24 9.48 15.16
C LYS A 370 -28.28 8.32 14.16
N LEU A 371 -27.18 7.57 14.04
CA LEU A 371 -27.07 6.41 13.17
C LEU A 371 -28.04 5.31 13.57
N VAL A 372 -28.16 5.03 14.86
CA VAL A 372 -29.08 4.04 15.41
C VAL A 372 -30.54 4.38 15.07
N ILE A 373 -30.93 5.65 15.21
CA ILE A 373 -32.29 6.12 14.86
C ILE A 373 -32.52 5.91 13.36
N ALA A 374 -31.62 6.39 12.51
CA ALA A 374 -31.77 6.30 11.06
C ALA A 374 -31.83 4.84 10.56
N VAL A 375 -30.95 3.97 11.09
CA VAL A 375 -30.96 2.53 10.75
C VAL A 375 -32.23 1.85 11.25
N THR A 376 -32.70 2.18 12.46
CA THR A 376 -33.96 1.63 13.01
C THR A 376 -35.16 1.99 12.13
N GLU A 377 -35.24 3.24 11.65
CA GLU A 377 -36.30 3.66 10.72
C GLU A 377 -36.21 2.91 9.39
N ALA A 378 -34.98 2.79 8.83
CA ALA A 378 -34.78 2.03 7.61
C ALA A 378 -35.13 0.55 7.75
N LEU A 379 -34.87 -0.07 8.92
CA LEU A 379 -35.27 -1.44 9.23
C LEU A 379 -36.80 -1.60 9.35
N LYS A 380 -37.49 -0.64 9.96
CA LYS A 380 -38.96 -0.63 10.01
C LYS A 380 -39.61 -0.58 8.62
N ASP A 381 -39.01 0.20 7.72
CA ASP A 381 -39.42 0.23 6.31
C ASP A 381 -39.27 -1.14 5.63
N LEU A 382 -38.32 -1.97 6.06
CA LEU A 382 -38.09 -3.33 5.58
C LEU A 382 -38.88 -4.40 6.35
N ASN A 383 -39.92 -3.97 7.11
CA ASN A 383 -40.84 -4.82 7.85
C ASN A 383 -40.28 -5.49 9.13
N PHE A 384 -39.20 -4.90 9.70
CA PHE A 384 -38.73 -5.25 11.04
C PHE A 384 -39.45 -4.36 12.08
N LEU A 385 -40.73 -4.65 12.37
CA LEU A 385 -41.61 -3.73 13.13
C LEU A 385 -41.16 -3.52 14.58
N ASP A 386 -40.65 -4.57 15.22
CA ASP A 386 -40.25 -4.58 16.62
C ASP A 386 -38.74 -4.69 16.81
N VAL A 387 -37.96 -4.21 15.81
CA VAL A 387 -36.52 -4.26 15.86
C VAL A 387 -35.94 -3.36 16.93
N VAL A 388 -34.99 -3.89 17.68
CA VAL A 388 -34.09 -3.12 18.53
C VAL A 388 -32.73 -3.12 17.89
N PHE A 389 -32.22 -1.95 17.49
CA PHE A 389 -30.89 -1.76 16.96
C PHE A 389 -30.16 -0.76 17.85
N GLU A 390 -28.95 -1.08 18.28
CA GLU A 390 -28.16 -0.24 19.18
C GLU A 390 -26.66 -0.37 18.86
N MET A 391 -25.87 0.58 19.32
CA MET A 391 -24.42 0.52 19.27
C MET A 391 -23.88 0.47 20.69
N ARG A 392 -23.24 -0.65 21.05
CA ARG A 392 -22.60 -0.82 22.34
C ARG A 392 -21.19 -0.29 22.29
N PHE A 393 -20.81 0.49 23.29
CA PHE A 393 -19.46 0.99 23.50
C PHE A 393 -18.85 0.30 24.71
N ASP A 394 -17.67 -0.28 24.50
CA ASP A 394 -16.79 -0.76 25.55
C ASP A 394 -15.52 0.11 25.54
N VAL A 395 -14.81 0.20 26.65
CA VAL A 395 -13.55 0.97 26.75
C VAL A 395 -12.39 -0.02 26.74
N LEU A 396 -11.44 0.19 25.84
CA LEU A 396 -10.21 -0.59 25.77
C LEU A 396 -9.33 -0.30 26.99
N SER A 397 -8.61 -1.31 27.45
CA SER A 397 -7.65 -1.18 28.55
C SER A 397 -6.44 -0.30 28.21
N ASN A 398 -6.14 -0.14 26.94
CA ASN A 398 -4.99 0.62 26.43
C ASN A 398 -5.44 1.66 25.41
N TYR A 399 -4.76 2.80 25.40
CA TYR A 399 -4.93 3.80 24.36
C TYR A 399 -4.42 3.29 23.01
N THR A 400 -5.09 3.71 21.94
CA THR A 400 -4.67 3.46 20.56
C THR A 400 -4.61 4.80 19.81
N ALA A 401 -4.04 4.78 18.60
CA ALA A 401 -4.08 5.96 17.70
C ALA A 401 -5.50 6.40 17.34
N ASN A 402 -6.51 5.50 17.51
CA ASN A 402 -7.93 5.76 17.28
C ASN A 402 -8.72 6.02 18.59
N GLY A 403 -8.04 6.17 19.72
CA GLY A 403 -8.67 6.35 21.03
C GLY A 403 -8.80 5.04 21.80
N TYR A 404 -9.75 5.00 22.69
CA TYR A 404 -10.03 3.86 23.58
C TYR A 404 -11.41 3.20 23.35
N ASP A 405 -12.22 3.71 22.41
CA ASP A 405 -13.53 3.14 22.13
C ASP A 405 -13.40 1.82 21.39
N ASP A 406 -14.18 0.84 21.83
CA ASP A 406 -14.46 -0.40 21.13
C ASP A 406 -15.98 -0.48 20.96
N ALA A 407 -16.44 -0.42 19.71
CA ALA A 407 -17.85 -0.28 19.42
C ALA A 407 -18.36 -1.46 18.60
N GLU A 408 -19.60 -1.90 18.91
CA GLU A 408 -20.22 -3.05 18.25
C GLU A 408 -21.71 -2.80 17.98
N PHE A 409 -22.14 -3.03 16.73
CA PHE A 409 -23.57 -3.04 16.39
C PHE A 409 -24.24 -4.26 17.00
N MET A 410 -25.34 -3.99 17.68
CA MET A 410 -26.16 -4.98 18.36
C MET A 410 -27.59 -4.92 17.80
N ILE A 411 -28.25 -6.07 17.67
CA ILE A 411 -29.59 -6.14 17.10
C ILE A 411 -30.43 -7.23 17.75
N SER A 412 -31.73 -6.98 17.86
CA SER A 412 -32.76 -7.97 18.04
C SER A 412 -33.86 -7.74 16.99
N THR A 413 -34.19 -8.76 16.24
CA THR A 413 -35.16 -8.68 15.14
C THR A 413 -36.59 -9.06 15.56
N ASN A 414 -36.75 -9.73 16.71
CA ASN A 414 -38.04 -10.22 17.18
C ASN A 414 -38.32 -9.79 18.62
N PRO A 415 -39.59 -9.54 18.98
CA PRO A 415 -39.96 -9.22 20.36
C PRO A 415 -39.55 -10.34 21.32
N GLY A 416 -38.94 -9.95 22.45
CA GLY A 416 -38.55 -10.89 23.51
C GLY A 416 -37.25 -11.66 23.26
N GLU A 417 -36.62 -11.49 22.11
CA GLU A 417 -35.24 -12.00 21.90
C GLU A 417 -34.21 -11.05 22.51
N PRO A 418 -33.09 -11.59 23.08
CA PRO A 418 -32.04 -10.75 23.58
C PRO A 418 -31.30 -10.05 22.42
N VAL A 419 -30.89 -8.82 22.65
CA VAL A 419 -30.03 -8.08 21.72
C VAL A 419 -28.67 -8.77 21.63
N ARG A 420 -28.23 -9.06 20.44
CA ARG A 420 -26.97 -9.80 20.17
C ARG A 420 -26.13 -9.09 19.12
N PRO A 421 -24.82 -9.37 19.05
CA PRO A 421 -23.95 -8.83 18.00
C PRO A 421 -24.50 -9.10 16.60
N LEU A 422 -24.40 -8.11 15.72
CA LEU A 422 -24.90 -8.19 14.34
C LEU A 422 -24.37 -9.43 13.60
N GLY A 423 -23.10 -9.78 13.83
CA GLY A 423 -22.48 -10.97 13.25
C GLY A 423 -23.04 -12.32 13.72
N LYS A 424 -23.97 -12.31 14.72
CA LYS A 424 -24.64 -13.52 15.24
C LYS A 424 -26.09 -13.66 14.79
N VAL A 425 -26.54 -12.86 13.84
CA VAL A 425 -27.85 -13.01 13.19
C VAL A 425 -27.85 -14.30 12.37
N ALA A 426 -28.85 -15.17 12.62
CA ALA A 426 -28.83 -16.54 12.09
C ALA A 426 -29.43 -16.69 10.68
N SER A 427 -30.32 -15.78 10.25
CA SER A 427 -31.04 -15.87 8.96
C SER A 427 -30.32 -15.06 7.88
N GLY A 428 -29.93 -15.71 6.77
CA GLY A 428 -29.28 -15.06 5.63
C GLY A 428 -30.15 -13.94 5.03
N GLY A 429 -31.42 -14.19 4.80
CA GLY A 429 -32.33 -13.19 4.26
C GLY A 429 -32.62 -12.01 5.19
N GLU A 430 -32.70 -12.24 6.52
CA GLU A 430 -32.77 -11.14 7.50
C GLU A 430 -31.48 -10.32 7.48
N LEU A 431 -30.34 -10.98 7.48
CA LEU A 431 -29.04 -10.34 7.46
C LEU A 431 -28.87 -9.47 6.19
N SER A 432 -29.22 -9.97 5.02
CA SER A 432 -29.14 -9.21 3.75
C SER A 432 -30.03 -7.96 3.78
N ARG A 433 -31.24 -8.03 4.39
CA ARG A 433 -32.12 -6.87 4.56
C ARG A 433 -31.58 -5.87 5.60
N ILE A 434 -30.99 -6.36 6.70
CA ILE A 434 -30.34 -5.49 7.70
C ILE A 434 -29.17 -4.75 7.04
N MET A 435 -28.38 -5.46 6.23
CA MET A 435 -27.28 -4.85 5.47
C MET A 435 -27.79 -3.80 4.49
N LEU A 436 -28.90 -4.08 3.78
CA LEU A 436 -29.54 -3.10 2.90
C LEU A 436 -29.95 -1.84 3.67
N ALA A 437 -30.56 -1.98 4.86
CA ALA A 437 -30.94 -0.83 5.69
C ALA A 437 -29.72 0.01 6.08
N ILE A 438 -28.67 -0.62 6.60
CA ILE A 438 -27.43 0.06 7.02
C ILE A 438 -26.77 0.73 5.82
N LYS A 439 -26.60 0.03 4.70
CA LYS A 439 -25.99 0.57 3.46
C LYS A 439 -26.81 1.73 2.89
N THR A 440 -28.13 1.69 2.98
CA THR A 440 -28.99 2.80 2.53
C THR A 440 -28.77 4.06 3.36
N VAL A 441 -28.58 3.92 4.69
CA VAL A 441 -28.29 5.06 5.59
C VAL A 441 -26.88 5.61 5.36
N LEU A 442 -25.95 4.76 4.97
CA LEU A 442 -24.53 5.11 4.77
C LEU A 442 -24.18 5.39 3.30
N ALA A 443 -25.13 5.43 2.39
CA ALA A 443 -24.87 5.46 0.95
C ALA A 443 -23.88 6.55 0.48
N ASP A 444 -23.95 7.74 1.10
CA ASP A 444 -23.07 8.87 0.75
C ASP A 444 -21.65 8.74 1.31
N GLN A 445 -21.45 7.85 2.30
CA GLN A 445 -20.17 7.62 2.97
C GLN A 445 -19.53 6.27 2.61
N ASP A 446 -20.27 5.40 1.91
CA ASP A 446 -19.77 4.08 1.52
C ASP A 446 -18.79 4.20 0.35
N GLU A 447 -17.56 3.70 0.55
CA GLU A 447 -16.51 3.74 -0.46
C GLU A 447 -16.54 2.52 -1.40
N VAL A 448 -17.34 1.49 -1.07
CA VAL A 448 -17.51 0.28 -1.87
C VAL A 448 -18.64 0.47 -2.86
N GLU A 449 -18.32 0.65 -4.12
CA GLU A 449 -19.30 1.00 -5.15
C GLU A 449 -20.15 -0.18 -5.65
N THR A 450 -19.74 -1.43 -5.42
CA THR A 450 -20.48 -2.60 -5.89
C THR A 450 -20.97 -3.45 -4.74
N LEU A 451 -22.27 -3.68 -4.71
CA LEU A 451 -22.95 -4.45 -3.69
C LEU A 451 -23.68 -5.64 -4.33
N ILE A 452 -23.48 -6.82 -3.78
CA ILE A 452 -24.20 -8.03 -4.18
C ILE A 452 -25.15 -8.45 -3.04
N PHE A 453 -26.43 -8.62 -3.35
CA PHE A 453 -27.42 -9.13 -2.42
C PHE A 453 -27.91 -10.52 -2.86
N ASP A 454 -27.61 -11.52 -2.02
CA ASP A 454 -28.17 -12.85 -2.14
C ASP A 454 -29.19 -13.14 -1.06
N GLU A 455 -30.19 -13.96 -1.37
CA GLU A 455 -31.26 -14.39 -0.45
C GLU A 455 -32.07 -13.24 0.18
N ILE A 456 -31.96 -12.01 -0.31
CA ILE A 456 -32.65 -10.84 0.26
C ILE A 456 -34.17 -10.99 0.25
N ASP A 457 -34.68 -11.80 -0.66
CA ASP A 457 -36.09 -12.14 -0.85
C ASP A 457 -36.55 -13.36 -0.03
N SER A 458 -35.65 -13.98 0.75
CA SER A 458 -36.00 -15.11 1.60
C SER A 458 -36.95 -14.71 2.73
N GLY A 459 -38.08 -15.42 2.84
CA GLY A 459 -39.08 -15.22 3.89
C GLY A 459 -39.94 -13.95 3.74
N ILE A 460 -39.92 -13.29 2.59
CA ILE A 460 -40.75 -12.11 2.33
C ILE A 460 -41.62 -12.27 1.08
N SER A 461 -42.66 -11.49 0.98
CA SER A 461 -43.55 -11.43 -0.17
C SER A 461 -44.33 -10.10 -0.22
N GLY A 462 -45.06 -9.87 -1.31
CA GLY A 462 -45.98 -8.76 -1.45
C GLY A 462 -45.39 -7.40 -1.10
N ARG A 463 -45.93 -6.73 -0.10
CA ARG A 463 -45.56 -5.37 0.29
C ARG A 463 -44.11 -5.25 0.74
N THR A 464 -43.64 -6.22 1.53
CA THR A 464 -42.24 -6.20 2.00
C THR A 464 -41.24 -6.29 0.85
N ALA A 465 -41.49 -7.16 -0.14
CA ALA A 465 -40.65 -7.28 -1.34
C ALA A 465 -40.63 -5.97 -2.15
N GLN A 466 -41.75 -5.24 -2.19
CA GLN A 466 -41.83 -3.94 -2.83
C GLN A 466 -40.96 -2.90 -2.10
N MET A 467 -41.02 -2.85 -0.77
CA MET A 467 -40.21 -1.91 0.04
C MET A 467 -38.72 -2.22 -0.07
N VAL A 468 -38.32 -3.51 -0.08
CA VAL A 468 -36.95 -3.93 -0.35
C VAL A 468 -36.50 -3.45 -1.72
N SER A 469 -37.35 -3.60 -2.75
CA SER A 469 -36.99 -3.16 -4.12
C SER A 469 -36.84 -1.65 -4.23
N GLU A 470 -37.65 -0.87 -3.51
CA GLU A 470 -37.53 0.60 -3.48
C GLU A 470 -36.27 1.05 -2.78
N LYS A 471 -35.87 0.42 -1.67
CA LYS A 471 -34.59 0.70 -0.99
C LYS A 471 -33.38 0.33 -1.85
N MET A 472 -33.40 -0.83 -2.53
CA MET A 472 -32.35 -1.20 -3.47
C MET A 472 -32.25 -0.21 -4.64
N ASN A 473 -33.39 0.25 -5.19
CA ASN A 473 -33.37 1.26 -6.23
C ASN A 473 -32.79 2.59 -5.76
N LEU A 474 -33.08 3.01 -4.51
CA LEU A 474 -32.48 4.22 -3.93
C LEU A 474 -30.98 4.07 -3.82
N LEU A 475 -30.49 2.96 -3.27
CA LEU A 475 -29.07 2.66 -3.15
C LEU A 475 -28.40 2.52 -4.52
N GLY A 476 -29.11 2.00 -5.53
CA GLY A 476 -28.65 1.85 -6.90
C GLY A 476 -28.40 3.18 -7.65
N ARG A 477 -28.81 4.32 -7.08
CA ARG A 477 -28.48 5.64 -7.66
C ARG A 477 -27.02 6.03 -7.49
N THR A 478 -26.39 5.51 -6.43
CA THR A 478 -24.99 5.80 -6.08
C THR A 478 -24.11 4.57 -6.21
N HIS A 479 -24.67 3.36 -6.17
CA HIS A 479 -23.94 2.10 -6.21
C HIS A 479 -24.39 1.22 -7.37
N GLN A 480 -23.50 0.36 -7.85
CA GLN A 480 -23.89 -0.77 -8.69
C GLN A 480 -24.37 -1.91 -7.79
N ILE A 481 -25.63 -2.30 -7.96
CA ILE A 481 -26.25 -3.38 -7.19
C ILE A 481 -26.46 -4.58 -8.09
N ILE A 482 -26.06 -5.75 -7.63
CA ILE A 482 -26.36 -7.04 -8.25
C ILE A 482 -27.21 -7.82 -7.25
N CYS A 483 -28.45 -8.15 -7.62
CA CYS A 483 -29.37 -8.87 -6.75
C CYS A 483 -29.91 -10.11 -7.44
N ILE A 484 -29.87 -11.25 -6.74
CA ILE A 484 -30.49 -12.49 -7.17
C ILE A 484 -31.84 -12.59 -6.50
N THR A 485 -32.91 -12.77 -7.30
CA THR A 485 -34.27 -12.86 -6.77
C THR A 485 -35.15 -13.84 -7.55
N HIS A 486 -36.17 -14.32 -6.86
CA HIS A 486 -37.30 -15.06 -7.44
C HIS A 486 -38.61 -14.27 -7.35
N LEU A 487 -38.59 -13.05 -6.76
CA LEU A 487 -39.77 -12.23 -6.54
C LEU A 487 -39.97 -11.20 -7.68
N PRO A 488 -41.12 -11.20 -8.36
CA PRO A 488 -41.37 -10.29 -9.48
C PRO A 488 -41.41 -8.83 -9.05
N GLN A 489 -41.76 -8.51 -7.80
CA GLN A 489 -41.76 -7.15 -7.25
C GLN A 489 -40.35 -6.55 -7.26
N ILE A 490 -39.35 -7.35 -6.92
CA ILE A 490 -37.93 -6.93 -6.94
C ILE A 490 -37.45 -6.85 -8.39
N ALA A 491 -37.75 -7.86 -9.20
CA ALA A 491 -37.32 -7.91 -10.58
C ALA A 491 -37.89 -6.78 -11.45
N ALA A 492 -39.09 -6.32 -11.18
CA ALA A 492 -39.73 -5.19 -11.87
C ALA A 492 -38.94 -3.88 -11.71
N MET A 493 -38.24 -3.71 -10.59
CA MET A 493 -37.41 -2.52 -10.31
C MET A 493 -36.02 -2.55 -10.97
N ALA A 494 -35.68 -3.57 -11.75
CA ALA A 494 -34.39 -3.65 -12.41
C ALA A 494 -34.11 -2.49 -13.37
N ASP A 495 -32.89 -1.96 -13.38
CA ASP A 495 -32.31 -1.13 -14.45
C ASP A 495 -31.80 -2.02 -15.58
N ALA A 496 -31.19 -3.14 -15.22
CA ALA A 496 -30.86 -4.21 -16.14
C ALA A 496 -31.32 -5.56 -15.58
N HIS A 497 -32.03 -6.33 -16.40
CA HIS A 497 -32.55 -7.64 -16.00
C HIS A 497 -31.82 -8.74 -16.78
N TYR A 498 -31.27 -9.72 -16.07
CA TYR A 498 -30.55 -10.85 -16.63
C TYR A 498 -31.29 -12.16 -16.31
N LEU A 499 -31.46 -12.99 -17.31
CA LEU A 499 -32.06 -14.32 -17.15
C LEU A 499 -30.97 -15.39 -17.15
N ILE A 500 -31.06 -16.26 -16.15
CA ILE A 500 -30.24 -17.46 -16.04
C ILE A 500 -31.11 -18.65 -16.42
N GLU A 501 -30.80 -19.27 -17.55
CA GLU A 501 -31.55 -20.41 -18.07
C GLU A 501 -30.67 -21.64 -18.32
N LYS A 502 -31.26 -22.82 -18.18
CA LYS A 502 -30.61 -24.08 -18.54
C LYS A 502 -30.86 -24.36 -20.01
N ALA A 503 -29.80 -24.65 -20.74
CA ALA A 503 -29.86 -25.14 -22.12
C ALA A 503 -29.14 -26.48 -22.21
N VAL A 504 -29.58 -27.34 -23.13
CA VAL A 504 -28.83 -28.56 -23.47
C VAL A 504 -27.92 -28.27 -24.66
N SER A 505 -26.63 -28.39 -24.46
CA SER A 505 -25.63 -28.24 -25.52
C SER A 505 -24.71 -29.46 -25.54
N ASN A 506 -24.58 -30.09 -26.71
CA ASN A 506 -23.75 -31.28 -26.89
C ASN A 506 -24.06 -32.44 -25.89
N GLY A 507 -25.34 -32.63 -25.54
CA GLY A 507 -25.78 -33.68 -24.61
C GLY A 507 -25.51 -33.41 -23.15
N ALA A 508 -25.02 -32.22 -22.80
CA ALA A 508 -24.79 -31.77 -21.41
C ALA A 508 -25.60 -30.53 -21.11
N THR A 509 -26.07 -30.39 -19.84
CA THR A 509 -26.73 -29.19 -19.39
C THR A 509 -25.72 -28.06 -19.18
N VAL A 510 -26.01 -26.89 -19.76
CA VAL A 510 -25.23 -25.65 -19.58
C VAL A 510 -26.13 -24.54 -19.09
N SER A 511 -25.64 -23.71 -18.19
CA SER A 511 -26.29 -22.48 -17.81
C SER A 511 -25.80 -21.31 -18.68
N LYS A 512 -26.76 -20.54 -19.23
CA LYS A 512 -26.50 -19.33 -20.00
C LYS A 512 -27.07 -18.14 -19.26
N ILE A 513 -26.38 -17.02 -19.34
CA ILE A 513 -26.79 -15.74 -18.76
C ILE A 513 -26.94 -14.77 -19.92
N ARG A 514 -28.08 -14.11 -19.98
CA ARG A 514 -28.31 -13.09 -21.00
C ARG A 514 -29.11 -11.91 -20.44
N ARG A 515 -28.82 -10.74 -20.92
CA ARG A 515 -29.58 -9.54 -20.61
C ARG A 515 -30.90 -9.59 -21.37
N LEU A 516 -31.99 -9.26 -20.68
CA LEU A 516 -33.32 -9.18 -21.26
C LEU A 516 -33.59 -7.77 -21.80
N ASP A 517 -34.30 -7.69 -22.92
CA ASP A 517 -34.91 -6.46 -23.38
C ASP A 517 -36.20 -6.15 -22.59
N THR A 518 -36.87 -5.04 -22.94
CA THR A 518 -38.08 -4.63 -22.23
C THR A 518 -39.25 -5.60 -22.40
N ALA A 519 -39.41 -6.21 -23.57
CA ALA A 519 -40.47 -7.16 -23.86
C ALA A 519 -40.20 -8.50 -23.15
N GLU A 520 -38.98 -9.00 -23.26
CA GLU A 520 -38.50 -10.19 -22.57
C GLU A 520 -38.58 -10.06 -21.05
N THR A 521 -38.31 -8.87 -20.51
CA THR A 521 -38.50 -8.56 -19.08
C THR A 521 -39.94 -8.75 -18.65
N VAL A 522 -40.90 -8.29 -19.44
CA VAL A 522 -42.35 -8.49 -19.15
C VAL A 522 -42.72 -9.97 -19.24
N ASP A 523 -42.18 -10.71 -20.19
CA ASP A 523 -42.44 -12.15 -20.32
C ASP A 523 -41.85 -12.91 -19.09
N GLU A 524 -40.64 -12.57 -18.65
CA GLU A 524 -40.03 -13.19 -17.46
C GLU A 524 -40.81 -12.81 -16.18
N LEU A 525 -41.23 -11.57 -16.01
CA LEU A 525 -42.09 -11.16 -14.91
C LEU A 525 -43.43 -11.92 -14.93
N SER A 526 -43.98 -12.15 -16.14
CA SER A 526 -45.21 -12.96 -16.29
C SER A 526 -44.99 -14.40 -15.85
N ARG A 527 -43.84 -15.01 -16.21
CA ARG A 527 -43.44 -16.32 -15.77
C ARG A 527 -43.28 -16.41 -14.23
N MET A 528 -42.69 -15.39 -13.61
CA MET A 528 -42.51 -15.29 -12.17
C MET A 528 -43.85 -15.13 -11.44
N LEU A 529 -44.84 -14.48 -12.03
CA LEU A 529 -46.18 -14.28 -11.47
C LEU A 529 -47.12 -15.47 -11.66
N GLY A 530 -47.15 -16.03 -12.88
CA GLY A 530 -48.12 -17.04 -13.28
C GLY A 530 -47.64 -18.48 -13.25
N GLY A 531 -46.33 -18.71 -13.07
CA GLY A 531 -45.76 -20.05 -13.13
C GLY A 531 -45.82 -20.67 -14.53
N VAL A 532 -46.40 -21.87 -14.67
CA VAL A 532 -46.42 -22.63 -15.92
C VAL A 532 -47.42 -22.10 -16.96
N GLU A 533 -48.56 -21.56 -16.51
CA GLU A 533 -49.59 -21.01 -17.38
C GLU A 533 -49.63 -19.49 -17.36
N ILE A 534 -49.17 -18.87 -18.45
CA ILE A 534 -49.17 -17.43 -18.63
C ILE A 534 -50.41 -17.00 -19.37
N THR A 535 -51.41 -16.47 -18.66
CA THR A 535 -52.61 -15.88 -19.25
C THR A 535 -52.40 -14.42 -19.63
N ASP A 536 -53.26 -13.88 -20.51
CA ASP A 536 -53.18 -12.47 -20.91
C ASP A 536 -53.29 -11.51 -19.70
N LYS A 537 -54.11 -11.88 -18.67
CA LYS A 537 -54.22 -11.12 -17.42
C LYS A 537 -52.90 -11.10 -16.61
N VAL A 538 -52.20 -12.22 -16.56
CA VAL A 538 -50.88 -12.28 -15.91
C VAL A 538 -49.88 -11.39 -16.62
N ARG A 539 -49.91 -11.40 -17.95
CA ARG A 539 -49.03 -10.54 -18.78
C ARG A 539 -49.37 -9.06 -18.62
N GLU A 540 -50.66 -8.72 -18.49
CA GLU A 540 -51.11 -7.35 -18.21
C GLU A 540 -50.65 -6.90 -16.83
N SER A 541 -50.78 -7.73 -15.80
CA SER A 541 -50.30 -7.46 -14.43
C SER A 541 -48.77 -7.27 -14.38
N ALA A 542 -48.01 -8.08 -15.13
CA ALA A 542 -46.54 -7.93 -15.24
C ALA A 542 -46.14 -6.59 -15.87
N ARG A 543 -46.87 -6.18 -16.93
CA ARG A 543 -46.66 -4.89 -17.61
C ARG A 543 -46.97 -3.72 -16.67
N GLU A 544 -48.15 -3.76 -15.98
CA GLU A 544 -48.52 -2.76 -15.01
C GLU A 544 -47.49 -2.64 -13.88
N MET A 545 -46.99 -3.76 -13.36
CA MET A 545 -45.96 -3.80 -12.32
C MET A 545 -44.69 -3.09 -12.80
N LYS A 546 -44.23 -3.36 -14.04
CA LYS A 546 -43.05 -2.71 -14.61
C LYS A 546 -43.24 -1.19 -14.81
N GLU A 547 -44.47 -0.78 -15.25
CA GLU A 547 -44.79 0.64 -15.41
C GLU A 547 -44.83 1.38 -14.07
N LEU A 548 -45.42 0.76 -13.04
CA LEU A 548 -45.44 1.32 -11.68
C LEU A 548 -44.03 1.44 -11.10
N ALA A 549 -43.19 0.45 -11.30
CA ALA A 549 -41.79 0.51 -10.91
C ALA A 549 -41.05 1.67 -11.64
N ALA A 550 -41.29 1.86 -12.93
CA ALA A 550 -40.69 2.96 -13.69
C ALA A 550 -41.14 4.36 -13.23
N LYS A 551 -42.41 4.48 -12.76
CA LYS A 551 -42.93 5.74 -12.16
C LYS A 551 -42.26 6.06 -10.82
N LYS A 552 -41.97 5.04 -10.01
CA LYS A 552 -41.33 5.21 -8.68
C LYS A 552 -39.84 5.51 -8.77
N LYS A 553 -39.19 5.21 -9.89
CA LYS A 553 -37.79 5.53 -10.14
C LYS A 553 -37.56 7.03 -10.45
N LYS A 554 -38.57 7.71 -10.96
CA LYS A 554 -38.55 9.16 -11.18
C LYS A 554 -38.73 9.92 -9.87
#